data_59397ee7f1cfb4cab0b38e3709dfb84c
#
_entry.id   59397ee7f1cfb4cab0b38e3709dfb84c
#
_cell.length_a   1.000
_cell.length_b   1.000
_cell.length_c   1.000
_cell.angle_alpha   90.00
_cell.angle_beta   90.00
_cell.angle_gamma   90.00
#
_symmetry.space_group_name_H-M   'P 1'
#
loop_
_entity.id
_entity.type
_entity.pdbx_description
1 polymer ?
#
loop_
_entity_poly.entity_id
_entity_poly.type
_entity_poly.pdbx_seq_one_letter_code
_entity_poly.pdbx_strand_id
1 'polypeptide(L)'
;MYNAKYIIPGLVIFAGIVTLPFWINLCSPAYVYPDVAKPQGQVTLQGGSEPVTVNAGDACVEPGAWMRANHMSLLLDWRDAALREEKRVYVASDGREWNTSLQNTCMACHGNKADFCDKCHDQNSVNPYCWDCHVVPQGNNHEFK
;
A
#
# COMPACT_ATOMS: atom_id res chain seq x y z
N MET A 1 0.86 47.68 -27.90
CA MET A 1 0.04 46.87 -26.97
C MET A 1 -0.22 47.72 -25.74
N TYR A 2 -1.48 47.93 -25.41
CA TYR A 2 -1.88 48.69 -24.22
C TYR A 2 -1.50 47.91 -22.96
N ASN A 3 -0.81 48.55 -22.00
CA ASN A 3 -0.34 47.95 -20.76
C ASN A 3 0.66 46.75 -20.86
N ALA A 4 1.37 46.62 -21.97
CA ALA A 4 2.36 45.52 -22.15
C ALA A 4 3.41 45.42 -21.00
N LYS A 5 3.78 46.59 -20.42
CA LYS A 5 4.74 46.65 -19.31
C LYS A 5 4.27 45.93 -18.03
N TYR A 6 2.97 45.69 -17.86
CA TYR A 6 2.42 44.93 -16.73
C TYR A 6 1.99 43.52 -17.13
N ILE A 7 1.47 43.37 -18.37
CA ILE A 7 0.98 42.10 -18.88
C ILE A 7 2.13 41.11 -19.09
N ILE A 8 3.22 41.55 -19.72
CA ILE A 8 4.36 40.65 -20.02
C ILE A 8 5.00 40.12 -18.75
N PRO A 9 5.39 40.92 -17.73
CA PRO A 9 5.91 40.40 -16.48
C PRO A 9 4.94 39.50 -15.76
N GLY A 10 3.64 39.83 -15.74
CA GLY A 10 2.61 39.01 -15.12
C GLY A 10 2.51 37.61 -15.74
N LEU A 11 2.53 37.54 -17.08
CA LEU A 11 2.53 36.26 -17.79
C LEU A 11 3.80 35.45 -17.55
N VAL A 12 4.96 36.08 -17.47
CA VAL A 12 6.22 35.40 -17.18
C VAL A 12 6.19 34.82 -15.77
N ILE A 13 5.75 35.59 -14.78
CA ILE A 13 5.61 35.12 -13.39
C ILE A 13 4.62 33.95 -13.31
N PHE A 14 3.45 34.12 -13.95
CA PHE A 14 2.43 33.07 -13.99
C PHE A 14 2.97 31.76 -14.61
N ALA A 15 3.61 31.88 -15.77
CA ALA A 15 4.22 30.72 -16.43
C ALA A 15 5.30 30.06 -15.54
N GLY A 16 6.14 30.87 -14.88
CA GLY A 16 7.15 30.38 -13.94
C GLY A 16 6.54 29.59 -12.78
N ILE A 17 5.48 30.12 -12.16
CA ILE A 17 4.79 29.45 -11.05
C ILE A 17 4.11 28.15 -11.52
N VAL A 18 3.42 28.17 -12.64
CA VAL A 18 2.71 26.98 -13.17
C VAL A 18 3.70 25.88 -13.59
N THR A 19 4.85 26.26 -14.14
CA THR A 19 5.87 25.29 -14.56
C THR A 19 6.83 24.87 -13.45
N LEU A 20 6.80 25.54 -12.29
CA LEU A 20 7.71 25.28 -11.16
C LEU A 20 7.73 23.81 -10.70
N PRO A 21 6.60 23.11 -10.55
CA PRO A 21 6.61 21.70 -10.18
C PRO A 21 7.39 20.80 -11.16
N PHE A 22 7.30 21.14 -12.46
CA PHE A 22 8.03 20.42 -13.51
C PHE A 22 9.56 20.60 -13.34
N TRP A 23 10.02 21.83 -13.10
CA TRP A 23 11.44 22.11 -12.91
C TRP A 23 12.01 21.50 -11.63
N ILE A 24 11.24 21.57 -10.52
CA ILE A 24 11.62 20.90 -9.27
C ILE A 24 11.76 19.41 -9.49
N ASN A 25 10.80 18.78 -10.16
CA ASN A 25 10.83 17.35 -10.42
C ASN A 25 11.98 16.94 -11.34
N LEU A 26 12.33 17.77 -12.32
CA LEU A 26 13.45 17.53 -13.23
C LEU A 26 14.81 17.58 -12.52
N CYS A 27 14.94 18.45 -11.50
CA CYS A 27 16.14 18.63 -10.70
C CYS A 27 16.21 17.71 -9.47
N SER A 28 15.09 17.02 -9.14
CA SER A 28 15.02 16.10 -8.01
C SER A 28 15.61 14.74 -8.38
N PRO A 29 16.24 14.01 -7.43
CA PRO A 29 16.65 12.64 -7.68
C PRO A 29 15.44 11.80 -8.07
N ALA A 30 15.66 10.85 -8.99
CA ALA A 30 14.62 9.93 -9.40
C ALA A 30 14.03 9.21 -8.17
N TYR A 31 12.71 9.04 -8.15
CA TYR A 31 12.04 8.29 -7.10
C TYR A 31 12.59 6.87 -7.03
N VAL A 32 13.09 6.51 -5.87
CA VAL A 32 13.57 5.16 -5.58
C VAL A 32 12.55 4.48 -4.69
N TYR A 33 12.07 3.32 -5.12
CA TYR A 33 11.19 2.51 -4.29
C TYR A 33 11.88 2.14 -2.98
N PRO A 34 11.20 2.25 -1.84
CA PRO A 34 11.79 1.85 -0.56
C PRO A 34 12.09 0.34 -0.58
N ASP A 35 13.22 -0.01 0.01
CA ASP A 35 13.54 -1.41 0.26
C ASP A 35 12.69 -1.90 1.42
N VAL A 36 11.72 -2.75 1.12
CA VAL A 36 10.81 -3.32 2.09
C VAL A 36 11.30 -4.69 2.55
N ALA A 37 11.02 -5.01 3.80
CA ALA A 37 11.38 -6.31 4.35
C ALA A 37 10.77 -7.45 3.51
N LYS A 38 11.58 -8.46 3.22
CA LYS A 38 11.09 -9.66 2.54
C LYS A 38 10.08 -10.37 3.43
N PRO A 39 9.01 -10.91 2.86
CA PRO A 39 8.04 -11.67 3.63
C PRO A 39 8.70 -12.87 4.28
N GLN A 40 8.28 -13.20 5.50
CA GLN A 40 8.78 -14.31 6.28
C GLN A 40 7.61 -15.03 6.97
N GLY A 41 7.75 -16.32 7.22
CA GLY A 41 6.72 -17.12 7.87
C GLY A 41 5.92 -17.98 6.92
N GLN A 42 4.77 -18.43 7.39
CA GLN A 42 3.89 -19.35 6.67
C GLN A 42 2.44 -18.98 6.94
N VAL A 43 1.60 -19.17 5.93
CA VAL A 43 0.15 -19.07 6.04
C VAL A 43 -0.48 -20.39 5.68
N THR A 44 -1.38 -20.89 6.51
CA THR A 44 -2.21 -22.04 6.19
C THR A 44 -3.52 -21.55 5.57
N LEU A 45 -3.72 -21.89 4.31
CA LEU A 45 -4.95 -21.58 3.58
C LEU A 45 -6.08 -22.50 4.08
N GLN A 46 -7.21 -21.93 4.42
CA GLN A 46 -8.39 -22.63 4.90
C GLN A 46 -9.54 -22.38 3.91
N GLY A 47 -9.66 -23.20 2.91
CA GLY A 47 -10.73 -23.03 1.94
C GLY A 47 -11.01 -24.28 1.09
N GLY A 48 -10.05 -25.18 1.04
CA GLY A 48 -10.17 -26.45 0.31
C GLY A 48 -10.46 -27.64 1.22
N SER A 49 -10.55 -28.83 0.62
CA SER A 49 -10.72 -30.11 1.34
C SER A 49 -9.55 -30.42 2.27
N GLU A 50 -8.37 -29.88 1.99
CA GLU A 50 -7.15 -30.03 2.76
C GLU A 50 -6.50 -28.67 3.02
N PRO A 51 -5.95 -28.41 4.22
CA PRO A 51 -5.23 -27.19 4.51
C PRO A 51 -3.92 -27.14 3.72
N VAL A 52 -3.73 -26.10 2.92
CA VAL A 52 -2.50 -25.88 2.15
C VAL A 52 -1.66 -24.81 2.87
N THR A 53 -0.41 -25.14 3.19
CA THR A 53 0.54 -24.21 3.77
C THR A 53 1.36 -23.55 2.68
N VAL A 54 1.32 -22.21 2.61
CA VAL A 54 2.11 -21.40 1.69
C VAL A 54 3.23 -20.72 2.45
N ASN A 55 4.47 -20.89 1.98
CA ASN A 55 5.61 -20.19 2.56
C ASN A 55 5.66 -18.75 2.06
N ALA A 56 6.09 -17.84 2.93
CA ALA A 56 6.37 -16.48 2.56
C ALA A 56 7.43 -16.42 1.45
N GLY A 57 7.17 -15.65 0.43
CA GLY A 57 8.04 -15.51 -0.74
C GLY A 57 7.68 -16.40 -1.93
N ASP A 58 6.99 -17.52 -1.73
CA ASP A 58 6.54 -18.38 -2.82
C ASP A 58 5.33 -17.77 -3.54
N ALA A 59 4.44 -17.18 -2.77
CA ALA A 59 3.28 -16.50 -3.33
C ALA A 59 2.69 -15.48 -2.32
N CYS A 60 2.13 -14.39 -2.86
CA CYS A 60 1.25 -13.50 -2.14
C CYS A 60 -0.20 -13.80 -2.52
N VAL A 61 -1.16 -13.12 -1.88
CA VAL A 61 -2.60 -13.24 -2.21
C VAL A 61 -2.83 -12.96 -3.69
N GLU A 62 -2.24 -11.88 -4.19
CA GLU A 62 -2.21 -11.51 -5.60
C GLU A 62 -0.77 -11.14 -6.02
N PRO A 63 -0.45 -11.08 -7.31
CA PRO A 63 0.89 -10.72 -7.75
C PRO A 63 1.37 -9.40 -7.16
N GLY A 64 2.63 -9.31 -6.74
CA GLY A 64 3.18 -8.16 -6.00
C GLY A 64 3.01 -6.81 -6.72
N ALA A 65 3.05 -6.77 -8.05
CA ALA A 65 2.79 -5.55 -8.82
C ALA A 65 1.32 -5.12 -8.72
N TRP A 66 0.41 -6.08 -8.76
CA TRP A 66 -1.02 -5.85 -8.58
C TRP A 66 -1.31 -5.39 -7.15
N MET A 67 -0.72 -6.04 -6.14
CA MET A 67 -0.88 -5.68 -4.74
C MET A 67 -0.43 -4.24 -4.46
N ARG A 68 0.69 -3.79 -5.02
CA ARG A 68 1.13 -2.39 -4.86
C ARG A 68 0.11 -1.37 -5.33
N ALA A 69 -0.59 -1.66 -6.40
CA ALA A 69 -1.57 -0.74 -6.99
C ALA A 69 -2.98 -0.86 -6.35
N ASN A 70 -3.36 -2.04 -5.85
CA ASN A 70 -4.75 -2.37 -5.56
C ASN A 70 -5.01 -2.85 -4.14
N HIS A 71 -3.99 -3.02 -3.26
CA HIS A 71 -4.19 -3.58 -1.91
C HIS A 71 -5.24 -2.82 -1.09
N MET A 72 -5.36 -1.50 -1.25
CA MET A 72 -6.36 -0.73 -0.50
C MET A 72 -7.78 -1.05 -0.95
N SER A 73 -8.02 -1.19 -2.26
CA SER A 73 -9.33 -1.62 -2.77
C SER A 73 -9.65 -3.02 -2.29
N LEU A 74 -8.70 -3.95 -2.38
CA LEU A 74 -8.85 -5.31 -1.88
C LEU A 74 -9.20 -5.35 -0.39
N LEU A 75 -8.53 -4.55 0.44
CA LEU A 75 -8.82 -4.49 1.87
C LEU A 75 -10.19 -3.91 2.18
N LEU A 76 -10.66 -2.94 1.40
CA LEU A 76 -12.02 -2.39 1.52
C LEU A 76 -13.06 -3.45 1.15
N ASP A 77 -12.86 -4.16 0.04
CA ASP A 77 -13.74 -5.25 -0.39
C ASP A 77 -13.77 -6.39 0.64
N TRP A 78 -12.62 -6.77 1.18
CA TRP A 78 -12.54 -7.77 2.24
C TRP A 78 -13.28 -7.36 3.51
N ARG A 79 -13.11 -6.08 3.92
CA ARG A 79 -13.81 -5.55 5.08
C ARG A 79 -15.32 -5.61 4.89
N ASP A 80 -15.80 -5.15 3.74
CA ASP A 80 -17.23 -5.10 3.45
C ASP A 80 -17.81 -6.52 3.30
N ALA A 81 -17.13 -7.41 2.62
CA ALA A 81 -17.51 -8.81 2.50
C ALA A 81 -17.56 -9.51 3.89
N ALA A 82 -16.53 -9.29 4.71
CA ALA A 82 -16.46 -9.92 6.03
C ALA A 82 -17.48 -9.38 7.03
N LEU A 83 -17.78 -8.07 7.00
CA LEU A 83 -18.64 -7.43 7.99
C LEU A 83 -20.11 -7.39 7.58
N ARG A 84 -20.40 -7.32 6.29
CA ARG A 84 -21.76 -7.14 5.77
C ARG A 84 -22.34 -8.41 5.15
N GLU A 85 -21.48 -9.28 4.60
CA GLU A 85 -21.90 -10.47 3.89
C GLU A 85 -21.44 -11.76 4.59
N GLU A 86 -20.76 -11.65 5.74
CA GLU A 86 -20.19 -12.76 6.50
C GLU A 86 -19.23 -13.66 5.70
N LYS A 87 -18.76 -13.18 4.56
CA LYS A 87 -17.82 -13.88 3.70
C LYS A 87 -16.40 -13.71 4.23
N ARG A 88 -15.78 -14.81 4.60
CA ARG A 88 -14.42 -14.85 5.15
C ARG A 88 -13.40 -15.50 4.24
N VAL A 89 -13.79 -15.86 3.03
CA VAL A 89 -12.93 -16.49 2.03
C VAL A 89 -12.89 -15.63 0.79
N TYR A 90 -11.68 -15.36 0.32
CA TYR A 90 -11.36 -14.68 -0.94
C TYR A 90 -10.68 -15.67 -1.87
N VAL A 91 -11.16 -15.78 -3.10
CA VAL A 91 -10.54 -16.60 -4.16
C VAL A 91 -9.65 -15.69 -4.99
N ALA A 92 -8.35 -15.93 -4.92
CA ALA A 92 -7.36 -15.15 -5.66
C ALA A 92 -7.38 -15.50 -7.17
N SER A 93 -6.69 -14.67 -7.95
CA SER A 93 -6.61 -14.84 -9.42
C SER A 93 -6.01 -16.20 -9.88
N ASP A 94 -5.24 -16.84 -9.03
CA ASP A 94 -4.65 -18.17 -9.23
C ASP A 94 -5.53 -19.32 -8.71
N GLY A 95 -6.73 -19.01 -8.20
CA GLY A 95 -7.70 -19.99 -7.67
C GLY A 95 -7.46 -20.42 -6.22
N ARG A 96 -6.44 -19.87 -5.53
CA ARG A 96 -6.23 -20.16 -4.11
C ARG A 96 -7.22 -19.41 -3.25
N GLU A 97 -7.67 -20.05 -2.19
CA GLU A 97 -8.61 -19.49 -1.22
C GLU A 97 -7.86 -18.93 -0.01
N TRP A 98 -8.11 -17.66 0.29
CA TRP A 98 -7.47 -16.93 1.39
C TRP A 98 -8.49 -16.47 2.42
N ASN A 99 -8.10 -16.48 3.69
CA ASN A 99 -8.90 -15.87 4.74
C ASN A 99 -8.85 -14.33 4.60
N THR A 100 -10.01 -13.68 4.58
CA THR A 100 -10.13 -12.21 4.53
C THR A 100 -9.74 -11.59 5.87
N SER A 101 -8.48 -11.70 6.26
CA SER A 101 -7.96 -11.25 7.56
C SER A 101 -6.61 -10.56 7.40
N LEU A 102 -6.52 -9.33 7.90
CA LEU A 102 -5.24 -8.62 7.97
C LEU A 102 -4.24 -9.40 8.83
N GLN A 103 -4.66 -9.86 10.02
CA GLN A 103 -3.79 -10.54 10.98
C GLN A 103 -3.37 -11.94 10.52
N ASN A 104 -4.34 -12.75 10.06
CA ASN A 104 -4.10 -14.16 9.79
C ASN A 104 -3.59 -14.42 8.36
N THR A 105 -3.66 -13.44 7.47
CA THR A 105 -3.22 -13.57 6.07
C THR A 105 -2.04 -12.65 5.81
N CYS A 106 -2.25 -11.34 5.81
CA CYS A 106 -1.20 -10.39 5.46
C CYS A 106 -0.06 -10.38 6.47
N MET A 107 -0.39 -10.23 7.76
CA MET A 107 0.60 -10.14 8.85
C MET A 107 1.28 -11.47 9.18
N ALA A 108 0.74 -12.59 8.73
CA ALA A 108 1.41 -13.88 8.88
C ALA A 108 2.72 -13.96 8.07
N CYS A 109 2.78 -13.26 6.93
CA CYS A 109 3.98 -13.17 6.11
C CYS A 109 4.69 -11.82 6.22
N HIS A 110 3.94 -10.72 6.39
CA HIS A 110 4.45 -9.35 6.52
C HIS A 110 4.37 -8.91 7.98
N GLY A 111 5.04 -9.65 8.87
CA GLY A 111 4.92 -9.50 10.33
C GLY A 111 5.48 -8.20 10.90
N ASN A 112 6.30 -7.45 10.15
CA ASN A 112 6.86 -6.18 10.61
C ASN A 112 6.21 -4.99 9.90
N LYS A 113 5.32 -4.30 10.61
CA LYS A 113 4.65 -3.10 10.10
C LYS A 113 5.64 -2.02 9.68
N ALA A 114 6.63 -1.71 10.53
CA ALA A 114 7.59 -0.63 10.31
C ALA A 114 8.48 -0.87 9.08
N ASP A 115 8.92 -2.12 8.88
CA ASP A 115 9.82 -2.46 7.79
C ASP A 115 9.10 -2.81 6.48
N PHE A 116 7.78 -2.97 6.52
CA PHE A 116 6.98 -3.29 5.34
C PHE A 116 5.96 -2.18 5.02
N CYS A 117 4.95 -1.99 5.87
CA CYS A 117 3.87 -1.03 5.59
C CYS A 117 4.37 0.41 5.64
N ASP A 118 5.05 0.78 6.72
CA ASP A 118 5.46 2.16 6.98
C ASP A 118 6.51 2.65 5.98
N LYS A 119 7.37 1.77 5.47
CA LYS A 119 8.37 2.13 4.45
C LYS A 119 7.78 2.83 3.23
N CYS A 120 6.63 2.36 2.74
CA CYS A 120 5.94 3.00 1.62
C CYS A 120 4.99 4.11 2.08
N HIS A 121 4.29 3.89 3.19
CA HIS A 121 3.27 4.83 3.66
C HIS A 121 3.88 6.13 4.19
N ASP A 122 4.97 6.07 4.96
CA ASP A 122 5.68 7.25 5.46
C ASP A 122 6.29 8.07 4.30
N GLN A 123 6.87 7.39 3.31
CA GLN A 123 7.46 8.06 2.14
C GLN A 123 6.42 8.84 1.33
N ASN A 124 5.16 8.39 1.35
CA ASN A 124 4.06 9.05 0.67
C ASN A 124 3.20 9.93 1.60
N SER A 125 3.62 10.11 2.86
CA SER A 125 2.88 10.88 3.88
C SER A 125 1.44 10.40 4.05
N VAL A 126 1.23 9.08 3.98
CA VAL A 126 -0.08 8.43 4.13
C VAL A 126 -0.12 7.65 5.43
N ASN A 127 -1.03 8.01 6.34
CA ASN A 127 -1.27 7.23 7.55
C ASN A 127 -2.32 6.14 7.29
N PRO A 128 -1.96 4.85 7.35
CA PRO A 128 -2.93 3.77 7.17
C PRO A 128 -3.89 3.67 8.35
N TYR A 129 -5.15 4.00 8.15
CA TYR A 129 -6.20 3.93 9.18
C TYR A 129 -6.53 2.51 9.65
N CYS A 130 -5.95 1.49 9.06
CA CYS A 130 -6.10 0.10 9.49
C CYS A 130 -5.72 -0.09 10.97
N TRP A 131 -4.72 0.67 11.42
CA TRP A 131 -4.17 0.59 12.77
C TRP A 131 -4.99 1.33 13.83
N ASP A 132 -6.04 2.02 13.43
CA ASP A 132 -7.02 2.58 14.36
C ASP A 132 -7.88 1.47 15.01
N CYS A 133 -7.99 0.32 14.33
CA CYS A 133 -8.78 -0.81 14.76
C CYS A 133 -7.98 -2.11 14.93
N HIS A 134 -6.91 -2.30 14.15
CA HIS A 134 -6.11 -3.51 14.20
C HIS A 134 -4.88 -3.34 15.11
N VAL A 135 -4.60 -4.37 15.91
CA VAL A 135 -3.44 -4.37 16.80
C VAL A 135 -2.16 -4.60 15.98
N VAL A 136 -1.18 -3.74 16.18
CA VAL A 136 0.17 -3.95 15.64
C VAL A 136 0.84 -5.06 16.43
N PRO A 137 1.46 -6.07 15.79
CA PRO A 137 2.21 -7.10 16.49
C PRO A 137 3.29 -6.50 17.41
N GLN A 138 3.45 -7.06 18.60
CA GLN A 138 4.44 -6.57 19.58
C GLN A 138 5.85 -6.62 18.98
N GLY A 139 6.61 -5.55 19.16
CA GLY A 139 7.96 -5.37 18.59
C GLY A 139 8.02 -4.50 17.35
N ASN A 140 6.88 -4.10 16.78
CA ASN A 140 6.77 -3.34 15.54
C ASN A 140 6.14 -1.95 15.76
N ASN A 141 6.33 -1.36 16.94
CA ASN A 141 5.75 -0.06 17.28
C ASN A 141 6.57 1.07 16.63
N HIS A 142 6.27 1.42 15.39
CA HIS A 142 6.60 2.72 14.86
C HIS A 142 5.44 3.66 15.17
N GLU A 143 5.62 4.58 16.11
CA GLU A 143 4.65 5.65 16.34
C GLU A 143 4.75 6.62 15.16
N PHE A 144 3.63 6.86 14.50
CA PHE A 144 3.51 7.98 13.55
C PHE A 144 3.69 9.29 14.32
N LYS A 145 4.70 10.06 13.94
CA LYS A 145 4.90 11.42 14.40
C LYS A 145 4.23 12.40 13.46
#